data_65d41e89b9b93a7c515825d12dfc6e8c
#
_entry.id   65d41e89b9b93a7c515825d12dfc6e8c
#
_cell.length_a   1.000
_cell.length_b   1.000
_cell.length_c   1.000
_cell.angle_alpha   90.00
_cell.angle_beta   90.00
_cell.angle_gamma   90.00
#
_symmetry.space_group_name_H-M   'P 1'
#
loop_
_entity.id
_entity.type
_entity.pdbx_description
1 polymer ?
#
loop_
_entity_poly.entity_id
_entity_poly.type
_entity_poly.pdbx_seq_one_letter_code
_entity_poly.pdbx_strand_id
1 'polypeptide(L)'
;MNDYNTIAGVYDSINSGVDYRKWADLFEGAFDKYLGERPELVLDLACGTGRMTLEMAKRGYDMIGVDGSAEMLARATDALYDMIDSGELSEDSPRPLFLCQDMREFELYGTVGAAICCLDSLNYLTGDGELQKCFSLVHNYLDPDGLFMFDMNTPYKFTNIYGENAYVYDMPAGEDAGARFCVWQNFYDEETRICDFYLTLFEESEDGKYERSDEEQRERCYRLDEVRDALEKTGFELISVTADLDGSELADDTHRWHFIARAKK
;
A
#
# COMPACT_ATOMS: atom_id res chain seq x y z
N MET A 1 -15.98 -6.68 0.16
CA MET A 1 -15.68 -5.44 -0.56
C MET A 1 -14.71 -5.84 -1.65
N ASN A 2 -15.14 -5.77 -2.92
CA ASN A 2 -14.31 -6.20 -4.06
C ASN A 2 -13.61 -4.97 -4.64
N ASP A 3 -12.70 -4.43 -3.86
CA ASP A 3 -11.95 -3.26 -4.28
C ASP A 3 -10.79 -3.73 -5.17
N TYR A 4 -10.44 -2.96 -6.19
CA TYR A 4 -9.32 -3.22 -7.11
C TYR A 4 -9.50 -4.36 -8.14
N ASN A 5 -10.70 -4.83 -8.42
CA ASN A 5 -10.89 -5.87 -9.44
C ASN A 5 -10.75 -5.31 -10.87
N THR A 6 -11.36 -4.17 -11.11
CA THR A 6 -11.38 -3.52 -12.44
C THR A 6 -10.04 -2.87 -12.76
N ILE A 7 -9.47 -2.11 -11.81
CA ILE A 7 -8.24 -1.35 -12.07
C ILE A 7 -6.95 -2.15 -11.83
N ALA A 8 -7.01 -3.36 -11.28
CA ALA A 8 -5.81 -4.20 -11.11
C ALA A 8 -4.99 -4.27 -12.41
N GLY A 9 -5.67 -4.32 -13.57
CA GLY A 9 -5.05 -4.36 -14.89
C GLY A 9 -4.25 -3.13 -15.29
N VAL A 10 -4.53 -1.97 -14.70
CA VAL A 10 -3.90 -0.69 -15.02
C VAL A 10 -3.23 -0.04 -13.81
N TYR A 11 -3.35 -0.67 -12.64
CA TYR A 11 -2.86 -0.13 -11.37
C TYR A 11 -1.39 0.27 -11.42
N ASP A 12 -0.52 -0.61 -11.91
CA ASP A 12 0.90 -0.33 -12.04
C ASP A 12 1.20 0.80 -13.04
N SER A 13 0.38 0.95 -14.08
CA SER A 13 0.52 2.04 -15.05
C SER A 13 0.15 3.39 -14.43
N ILE A 14 -0.93 3.43 -13.63
CA ILE A 14 -1.35 4.62 -12.89
C ILE A 14 -0.29 5.01 -11.84
N ASN A 15 0.33 4.02 -11.20
CA ASN A 15 1.35 4.19 -10.17
C ASN A 15 2.80 4.13 -10.70
N SER A 16 3.00 4.29 -12.02
CA SER A 16 4.33 4.17 -12.65
C SER A 16 5.38 5.17 -12.12
N GLY A 17 4.93 6.26 -11.49
CA GLY A 17 5.81 7.25 -10.84
C GLY A 17 6.32 6.87 -9.45
N VAL A 18 5.87 5.74 -8.87
CA VAL A 18 6.29 5.31 -7.53
C VAL A 18 7.70 4.71 -7.58
N ASP A 19 8.60 5.27 -6.79
CA ASP A 19 9.98 4.77 -6.65
C ASP A 19 10.08 3.77 -5.49
N TYR A 20 9.75 2.51 -5.76
CA TYR A 20 9.80 1.42 -4.77
C TYR A 20 11.20 1.18 -4.20
N ARG A 21 12.27 1.58 -4.91
CA ARG A 21 13.65 1.47 -4.42
C ARG A 21 13.89 2.43 -3.27
N LYS A 22 13.40 3.68 -3.38
CA LYS A 22 13.49 4.65 -2.28
C LYS A 22 12.69 4.21 -1.05
N TRP A 23 11.53 3.59 -1.27
CA TRP A 23 10.77 2.99 -0.18
C TRP A 23 11.56 1.91 0.53
N ALA A 24 12.16 0.98 -0.22
CA ALA A 24 13.00 -0.07 0.34
C ALA A 24 14.22 0.50 1.08
N ASP A 25 14.87 1.55 0.54
CA ASP A 25 15.99 2.24 1.20
C ASP A 25 15.56 2.85 2.55
N LEU A 26 14.35 3.45 2.63
CA LEU A 26 13.79 3.94 3.87
C LEU A 26 13.61 2.80 4.90
N PHE A 27 13.06 1.66 4.46
CA PHE A 27 12.82 0.52 5.35
C PHE A 27 14.13 -0.09 5.85
N GLU A 28 15.10 -0.32 4.98
CA GLU A 28 16.43 -0.82 5.37
C GLU A 28 17.13 0.14 6.34
N GLY A 29 17.10 1.45 6.06
CA GLY A 29 17.64 2.46 6.97
C GLY A 29 16.94 2.48 8.35
N ALA A 30 15.65 2.19 8.39
CA ALA A 30 14.92 2.06 9.66
C ALA A 30 15.27 0.76 10.39
N PHE A 31 15.42 -0.36 9.69
CA PHE A 31 15.86 -1.64 10.28
C PHE A 31 17.25 -1.50 10.89
N ASP A 32 18.21 -0.95 10.15
CA ASP A 32 19.58 -0.73 10.65
C ASP A 32 19.60 0.16 11.89
N LYS A 33 18.81 1.23 11.87
CA LYS A 33 18.81 2.23 12.95
C LYS A 33 18.08 1.78 14.22
N TYR A 34 16.96 1.07 14.07
CA TYR A 34 16.04 0.84 15.15
C TYR A 34 15.92 -0.62 15.60
N LEU A 35 16.19 -1.60 14.72
CA LEU A 35 16.28 -3.02 15.10
C LEU A 35 17.73 -3.42 15.40
N GLY A 36 18.72 -2.80 14.73
CA GLY A 36 20.13 -3.17 14.84
C GLY A 36 20.50 -4.48 14.15
N GLU A 37 19.52 -5.17 13.58
CA GLU A 37 19.67 -6.38 12.78
C GLU A 37 18.60 -6.43 11.69
N ARG A 38 18.83 -7.24 10.68
CA ARG A 38 17.89 -7.47 9.60
C ARG A 38 16.73 -8.33 10.09
N PRO A 39 15.46 -7.92 9.91
CA PRO A 39 14.32 -8.80 10.22
C PRO A 39 14.35 -10.03 9.32
N GLU A 40 14.14 -11.23 9.91
CA GLU A 40 14.12 -12.49 9.15
C GLU A 40 12.90 -12.56 8.23
N LEU A 41 11.75 -12.09 8.70
CA LEU A 41 10.47 -12.13 7.99
C LEU A 41 9.80 -10.76 8.05
N VAL A 42 9.30 -10.28 6.93
CA VAL A 42 8.60 -8.99 6.81
C VAL A 42 7.21 -9.19 6.23
N LEU A 43 6.21 -8.61 6.89
CA LEU A 43 4.84 -8.52 6.39
C LEU A 43 4.70 -7.29 5.50
N ASP A 44 4.16 -7.45 4.29
CA ASP A 44 3.67 -6.39 3.43
C ASP A 44 2.13 -6.44 3.43
N LEU A 45 1.50 -5.55 4.20
CA LEU A 45 0.06 -5.50 4.42
C LEU A 45 -0.60 -4.61 3.37
N ALA A 46 -1.63 -5.11 2.70
CA ALA A 46 -2.23 -4.53 1.50
C ALA A 46 -1.19 -4.39 0.37
N CYS A 47 -0.55 -5.51 0.04
CA CYS A 47 0.59 -5.55 -0.88
C CYS A 47 0.22 -5.31 -2.36
N GLY A 48 -1.07 -5.31 -2.71
CA GLY A 48 -1.58 -5.08 -4.06
C GLY A 48 -0.95 -6.03 -5.10
N THR A 49 -0.40 -5.46 -6.17
CA THR A 49 0.32 -6.19 -7.22
C THR A 49 1.71 -6.70 -6.81
N GLY A 50 2.06 -6.59 -5.53
CA GLY A 50 3.29 -7.14 -4.95
C GLY A 50 4.57 -6.35 -5.28
N ARG A 51 4.48 -5.14 -5.85
CA ARG A 51 5.66 -4.36 -6.27
C ARG A 51 6.64 -4.11 -5.14
N MET A 52 6.14 -3.76 -3.95
CA MET A 52 6.98 -3.54 -2.77
C MET A 52 7.49 -4.86 -2.20
N THR A 53 6.63 -5.87 -2.08
CA THR A 53 6.99 -7.23 -1.67
C THR A 53 8.15 -7.78 -2.52
N LEU A 54 8.05 -7.66 -3.85
CA LEU A 54 9.04 -8.16 -4.80
C LEU A 54 10.35 -7.34 -4.76
N GLU A 55 10.28 -6.01 -4.57
CA GLU A 55 11.48 -5.19 -4.39
C GLU A 55 12.25 -5.60 -3.12
N MET A 56 11.55 -5.86 -2.02
CA MET A 56 12.17 -6.35 -0.78
C MET A 56 12.73 -7.78 -0.94
N ALA A 57 12.02 -8.64 -1.66
CA ALA A 57 12.49 -9.99 -1.96
C ALA A 57 13.79 -9.99 -2.79
N LYS A 58 13.92 -9.08 -3.79
CA LYS A 58 15.19 -8.86 -4.54
C LYS A 58 16.36 -8.51 -3.62
N ARG A 59 16.08 -7.78 -2.55
CA ARG A 59 17.06 -7.42 -1.52
C ARG A 59 17.32 -8.57 -0.54
N GLY A 60 16.65 -9.73 -0.73
CA GLY A 60 16.83 -10.97 0.01
C GLY A 60 16.06 -11.04 1.33
N TYR A 61 14.99 -10.25 1.51
CA TYR A 61 14.06 -10.40 2.63
C TYR A 61 13.10 -11.56 2.38
N ASP A 62 12.78 -12.31 3.42
CA ASP A 62 11.64 -13.22 3.39
C ASP A 62 10.36 -12.42 3.59
N MET A 63 9.38 -12.60 2.70
CA MET A 63 8.22 -11.71 2.62
C MET A 63 6.90 -12.47 2.71
N ILE A 64 5.96 -11.94 3.47
CA ILE A 64 4.55 -12.30 3.40
C ILE A 64 3.79 -11.09 2.88
N GLY A 65 3.18 -11.20 1.69
CA GLY A 65 2.25 -10.22 1.15
C GLY A 65 0.82 -10.61 1.49
N VAL A 66 0.07 -9.69 2.09
CA VAL A 66 -1.37 -9.86 2.39
C VAL A 66 -2.15 -8.81 1.62
N ASP A 67 -3.16 -9.23 0.87
CA ASP A 67 -4.08 -8.31 0.18
C ASP A 67 -5.50 -8.90 0.14
N GLY A 68 -6.51 -8.05 0.15
CA GLY A 68 -7.91 -8.45 0.08
C GLY A 68 -8.40 -8.79 -1.33
N SER A 69 -7.68 -8.39 -2.38
CA SER A 69 -8.03 -8.61 -3.78
C SER A 69 -7.30 -9.82 -4.36
N ALA A 70 -8.06 -10.83 -4.77
CA ALA A 70 -7.51 -12.00 -5.45
C ALA A 70 -6.89 -11.64 -6.81
N GLU A 71 -7.44 -10.65 -7.50
CA GLU A 71 -6.95 -10.15 -8.80
C GLU A 71 -5.60 -9.45 -8.66
N MET A 72 -5.41 -8.65 -7.59
CA MET A 72 -4.12 -8.05 -7.27
C MET A 72 -3.07 -9.13 -6.98
N LEU A 73 -3.41 -10.12 -6.17
CA LEU A 73 -2.50 -11.22 -5.83
C LEU A 73 -2.19 -12.13 -7.01
N ALA A 74 -3.12 -12.31 -7.97
CA ALA A 74 -2.81 -13.02 -9.20
C ALA A 74 -1.68 -12.31 -9.95
N ARG A 75 -1.75 -10.96 -10.09
CA ARG A 75 -0.68 -10.17 -10.73
C ARG A 75 0.62 -10.19 -9.94
N ALA A 76 0.56 -10.14 -8.61
CA ALA A 76 1.75 -10.28 -7.77
C ALA A 76 2.43 -11.64 -7.99
N THR A 77 1.63 -12.68 -8.16
CA THR A 77 2.11 -14.03 -8.42
C THR A 77 2.72 -14.14 -9.82
N ASP A 78 2.07 -13.60 -10.86
CA ASP A 78 2.60 -13.56 -12.22
C ASP A 78 3.94 -12.81 -12.26
N ALA A 79 3.99 -11.61 -11.64
CA ALA A 79 5.22 -10.82 -11.55
C ALA A 79 6.36 -11.56 -10.80
N LEU A 80 6.05 -12.34 -9.77
CA LEU A 80 7.03 -13.20 -9.09
C LEU A 80 7.60 -14.25 -10.05
N TYR A 81 6.75 -14.93 -10.83
CA TYR A 81 7.22 -15.91 -11.80
C TYR A 81 8.06 -15.28 -12.91
N ASP A 82 7.66 -14.13 -13.43
CA ASP A 82 8.44 -13.38 -14.43
C ASP A 82 9.83 -13.03 -13.91
N MET A 83 9.94 -12.64 -12.63
CA MET A 83 11.23 -12.34 -12.00
C MET A 83 12.09 -13.58 -11.79
N ILE A 84 11.49 -14.74 -11.54
CA ILE A 84 12.21 -16.02 -11.44
C ILE A 84 12.72 -16.41 -12.82
N ASP A 85 11.88 -16.36 -13.83
CA ASP A 85 12.20 -16.78 -15.19
C ASP A 85 13.24 -15.87 -15.86
N SER A 86 13.20 -14.57 -15.56
CA SER A 86 14.22 -13.60 -16.02
C SER A 86 15.53 -13.66 -15.23
N GLY A 87 15.57 -14.36 -14.10
CA GLY A 87 16.74 -14.43 -13.21
C GLY A 87 16.96 -13.16 -12.36
N GLU A 88 15.95 -12.28 -12.28
CA GLU A 88 15.99 -11.11 -11.38
C GLU A 88 15.88 -11.50 -9.91
N LEU A 89 15.23 -12.62 -9.61
CA LEU A 89 15.19 -13.23 -8.29
C LEU A 89 16.02 -14.51 -8.30
N SER A 90 17.08 -14.56 -7.48
CA SER A 90 17.97 -15.73 -7.40
C SER A 90 17.20 -17.00 -6.98
N GLU A 91 17.64 -18.17 -7.46
CA GLU A 91 17.09 -19.47 -7.05
C GLU A 91 17.18 -19.69 -5.53
N ASP A 92 18.21 -19.13 -4.89
CA ASP A 92 18.46 -19.24 -3.46
C ASP A 92 17.72 -18.18 -2.62
N SER A 93 17.07 -17.21 -3.27
CA SER A 93 16.30 -16.17 -2.54
C SER A 93 15.01 -16.74 -1.95
N PRO A 94 14.59 -16.29 -0.74
CA PRO A 94 13.28 -16.62 -0.21
C PRO A 94 12.18 -16.28 -1.21
N ARG A 95 11.17 -17.14 -1.29
CA ARG A 95 10.01 -16.90 -2.17
C ARG A 95 8.91 -16.21 -1.39
N PRO A 96 8.46 -15.03 -1.81
CA PRO A 96 7.33 -14.38 -1.16
C PRO A 96 6.10 -15.28 -1.09
N LEU A 97 5.43 -15.27 0.05
CA LEU A 97 4.14 -15.92 0.25
C LEU A 97 3.03 -14.88 0.11
N PHE A 98 2.09 -15.07 -0.81
CA PHE A 98 0.92 -14.20 -0.97
C PHE A 98 -0.32 -14.84 -0.34
N LEU A 99 -1.04 -14.07 0.50
CA LEU A 99 -2.23 -14.51 1.22
C LEU A 99 -3.41 -13.56 0.91
N CYS A 100 -4.51 -14.13 0.40
CA CYS A 100 -5.73 -13.36 0.14
C CYS A 100 -6.52 -13.22 1.44
N GLN A 101 -6.33 -12.09 2.15
CA GLN A 101 -6.97 -11.80 3.44
C GLN A 101 -7.24 -10.30 3.60
N ASP A 102 -8.29 -9.97 4.33
CA ASP A 102 -8.61 -8.59 4.70
C ASP A 102 -7.67 -8.09 5.82
N MET A 103 -7.12 -6.88 5.65
CA MET A 103 -6.22 -6.27 6.66
C MET A 103 -6.90 -6.07 8.03
N ARG A 104 -8.23 -6.15 8.11
CA ARG A 104 -9.00 -6.04 9.35
C ARG A 104 -9.16 -7.37 10.11
N GLU A 105 -8.75 -8.50 9.50
CA GLU A 105 -8.96 -9.83 10.10
C GLU A 105 -7.97 -10.89 9.63
N PHE A 106 -6.79 -10.46 9.15
CA PHE A 106 -5.76 -11.39 8.70
C PHE A 106 -5.17 -12.21 9.84
N GLU A 107 -4.71 -13.41 9.50
CA GLU A 107 -4.06 -14.36 10.40
C GLU A 107 -2.73 -14.82 9.82
N LEU A 108 -1.71 -14.89 10.67
CA LEU A 108 -0.40 -15.47 10.35
C LEU A 108 -0.09 -16.64 11.28
N TYR A 109 0.71 -17.59 10.82
CA TYR A 109 1.10 -18.76 11.64
C TYR A 109 2.18 -18.46 12.69
N GLY A 110 2.81 -17.30 12.62
CA GLY A 110 3.88 -16.87 13.51
C GLY A 110 3.99 -15.36 13.56
N THR A 111 5.09 -14.88 14.10
CA THR A 111 5.40 -13.46 14.19
C THR A 111 6.37 -13.03 13.09
N VAL A 112 6.45 -11.73 12.84
CA VAL A 112 7.33 -11.09 11.86
C VAL A 112 8.17 -10.02 12.56
N GLY A 113 9.41 -9.83 12.11
CA GLY A 113 10.30 -8.82 12.69
C GLY A 113 9.93 -7.38 12.30
N ALA A 114 9.26 -7.22 11.15
CA ALA A 114 8.74 -5.93 10.69
C ALA A 114 7.46 -6.10 9.88
N ALA A 115 6.62 -5.06 9.85
CA ALA A 115 5.47 -4.93 8.98
C ALA A 115 5.55 -3.61 8.22
N ILE A 116 5.21 -3.64 6.94
CA ILE A 116 5.09 -2.46 6.08
C ILE A 116 3.67 -2.39 5.51
N CYS A 117 3.18 -1.18 5.23
CA CYS A 117 1.91 -0.95 4.55
C CYS A 117 2.03 0.34 3.73
N CYS A 118 2.07 0.22 2.42
CA CYS A 118 2.47 1.29 1.51
C CYS A 118 1.30 1.86 0.72
N LEU A 119 1.49 3.09 0.21
CA LEU A 119 0.59 3.74 -0.73
C LEU A 119 -0.83 3.92 -0.18
N ASP A 120 -0.90 4.62 0.98
CA ASP A 120 -2.17 5.07 1.59
C ASP A 120 -3.21 3.98 1.90
N SER A 121 -2.82 2.70 1.83
CA SER A 121 -3.75 1.58 2.01
C SER A 121 -4.55 1.65 3.32
N LEU A 122 -3.99 2.23 4.38
CA LEU A 122 -4.69 2.42 5.66
C LEU A 122 -5.81 3.46 5.61
N ASN A 123 -5.81 4.37 4.62
CA ASN A 123 -6.91 5.31 4.42
C ASN A 123 -8.20 4.60 3.95
N TYR A 124 -8.11 3.40 3.37
CA TYR A 124 -9.26 2.57 3.01
C TYR A 124 -10.03 1.98 4.21
N LEU A 125 -9.48 2.09 5.41
CA LEU A 125 -10.17 1.74 6.65
C LEU A 125 -11.14 2.86 7.04
N THR A 126 -12.32 2.88 6.42
CA THR A 126 -13.29 3.99 6.55
C THR A 126 -14.23 3.86 7.74
N GLY A 127 -14.39 2.67 8.29
CA GLY A 127 -15.27 2.39 9.42
C GLY A 127 -14.68 2.79 10.77
N ASP A 128 -15.57 3.12 11.72
CA ASP A 128 -15.13 3.46 13.08
C ASP A 128 -14.47 2.26 13.77
N GLY A 129 -13.26 2.49 14.29
CA GLY A 129 -12.46 1.48 14.98
C GLY A 129 -11.69 0.52 14.07
N GLU A 130 -11.86 0.56 12.74
CA GLU A 130 -11.16 -0.33 11.81
C GLU A 130 -9.64 -0.11 11.86
N LEU A 131 -9.18 1.14 11.93
CA LEU A 131 -7.76 1.47 12.05
C LEU A 131 -7.14 0.85 13.31
N GLN A 132 -7.80 0.97 14.48
CA GLN A 132 -7.32 0.35 15.70
C GLN A 132 -7.37 -1.17 15.63
N LYS A 133 -8.38 -1.75 14.99
CA LYS A 133 -8.47 -3.20 14.77
C LYS A 133 -7.29 -3.70 13.94
N CYS A 134 -6.99 -3.04 12.82
CA CYS A 134 -5.85 -3.35 11.97
C CYS A 134 -4.53 -3.21 12.73
N PHE A 135 -4.30 -2.09 13.45
CA PHE A 135 -3.10 -1.89 14.25
C PHE A 135 -2.95 -2.94 15.35
N SER A 136 -4.05 -3.35 16.00
CA SER A 136 -4.01 -4.41 17.02
C SER A 136 -3.57 -5.76 16.43
N LEU A 137 -3.99 -6.07 15.19
CA LEU A 137 -3.58 -7.29 14.49
C LEU A 137 -2.10 -7.22 14.12
N VAL A 138 -1.64 -6.10 13.54
CA VAL A 138 -0.22 -5.89 13.24
C VAL A 138 0.62 -6.03 14.51
N HIS A 139 0.21 -5.39 15.61
CA HIS A 139 0.90 -5.51 16.89
C HIS A 139 0.95 -6.96 17.39
N ASN A 140 -0.15 -7.72 17.25
CA ASN A 140 -0.20 -9.12 17.66
C ASN A 140 0.84 -9.98 16.94
N TYR A 141 1.04 -9.74 15.64
CA TYR A 141 1.93 -10.53 14.79
C TYR A 141 3.37 -9.98 14.70
N LEU A 142 3.67 -8.79 15.20
CA LEU A 142 5.05 -8.32 15.30
C LEU A 142 5.80 -9.03 16.43
N ASP A 143 7.10 -9.23 16.25
CA ASP A 143 7.99 -9.58 17.34
C ASP A 143 8.06 -8.46 18.40
N PRO A 144 8.49 -8.75 19.65
CA PRO A 144 8.81 -7.70 20.61
C PRO A 144 9.80 -6.69 20.01
N ASP A 145 9.52 -5.39 20.16
CA ASP A 145 10.27 -4.28 19.57
C ASP A 145 10.30 -4.24 18.02
N GLY A 146 9.55 -5.11 17.32
CA GLY A 146 9.39 -5.10 15.87
C GLY A 146 8.83 -3.77 15.35
N LEU A 147 9.13 -3.44 14.09
CA LEU A 147 8.73 -2.17 13.49
C LEU A 147 7.47 -2.31 12.64
N PHE A 148 6.60 -1.31 12.72
CA PHE A 148 5.51 -1.07 11.78
C PHE A 148 5.77 0.24 11.04
N MET A 149 5.89 0.16 9.72
CA MET A 149 6.15 1.31 8.87
C MET A 149 5.04 1.43 7.83
N PHE A 150 4.45 2.61 7.72
CA PHE A 150 3.34 2.84 6.82
C PHE A 150 3.25 4.31 6.42
N ASP A 151 2.43 4.58 5.41
CA ASP A 151 2.10 5.93 5.03
C ASP A 151 0.59 6.18 5.00
N MET A 152 0.22 7.43 5.08
CA MET A 152 -1.17 7.87 4.94
C MET A 152 -1.24 9.22 4.22
N ASN A 153 -2.30 9.42 3.46
CA ASN A 153 -2.66 10.69 2.87
C ASN A 153 -3.06 11.70 3.96
N THR A 154 -2.65 12.95 3.79
CA THR A 154 -2.88 14.02 4.75
C THR A 154 -4.21 14.74 4.52
N PRO A 155 -4.75 15.45 5.51
CA PRO A 155 -5.89 16.33 5.29
C PRO A 155 -5.68 17.36 4.18
N TYR A 156 -4.44 17.87 4.02
CA TYR A 156 -4.10 18.78 2.93
C TYR A 156 -4.34 18.12 1.56
N LYS A 157 -3.90 16.85 1.39
CA LYS A 157 -4.11 16.13 0.13
C LYS A 157 -5.60 15.92 -0.16
N PHE A 158 -6.39 15.52 0.84
CA PHE A 158 -7.83 15.35 0.67
C PHE A 158 -8.53 16.66 0.27
N THR A 159 -8.20 17.78 0.93
CA THR A 159 -8.87 19.05 0.70
C THR A 159 -8.38 19.76 -0.58
N ASN A 160 -7.07 19.76 -0.84
CA ASN A 160 -6.48 20.62 -1.87
C ASN A 160 -6.10 19.89 -3.15
N ILE A 161 -5.85 18.56 -3.08
CA ILE A 161 -5.43 17.77 -4.23
C ILE A 161 -6.59 16.91 -4.74
N TYR A 162 -7.22 16.13 -3.86
CA TYR A 162 -8.38 15.32 -4.23
C TYR A 162 -9.61 16.20 -4.45
N GLY A 163 -10.14 16.84 -3.40
CA GLY A 163 -11.26 17.78 -3.47
C GLY A 163 -12.41 17.26 -4.34
N GLU A 164 -12.80 18.05 -5.33
CA GLU A 164 -13.76 17.71 -6.40
C GLU A 164 -13.03 17.61 -7.76
N ASN A 165 -11.83 17.09 -7.80
CA ASN A 165 -11.00 17.02 -9.00
C ASN A 165 -11.25 15.74 -9.80
N ALA A 166 -10.92 15.82 -11.10
CA ALA A 166 -10.90 14.67 -11.99
C ALA A 166 -9.55 14.57 -12.71
N TYR A 167 -9.07 13.34 -12.85
CA TYR A 167 -7.82 13.04 -13.55
C TYR A 167 -8.12 12.08 -14.70
N VAL A 168 -7.36 12.23 -15.78
CA VAL A 168 -7.42 11.33 -16.94
C VAL A 168 -6.04 10.73 -17.16
N TYR A 169 -5.97 9.41 -17.17
CA TYR A 169 -4.78 8.66 -17.49
C TYR A 169 -4.97 8.08 -18.91
N ASP A 170 -4.15 8.57 -19.84
CA ASP A 170 -4.07 8.07 -21.22
C ASP A 170 -2.93 7.06 -21.30
N MET A 171 -3.26 5.81 -21.55
CA MET A 171 -2.34 4.70 -21.64
C MET A 171 -2.39 4.15 -23.08
N PRO A 172 -1.49 4.60 -23.96
CA PRO A 172 -1.49 4.18 -25.36
C PRO A 172 -1.30 2.67 -25.51
N ALA A 173 -1.73 2.12 -26.62
CA ALA A 173 -1.56 0.71 -26.94
C ALA A 173 -0.08 0.29 -26.82
N GLY A 174 0.15 -0.84 -26.17
CA GLY A 174 1.45 -1.50 -26.07
C GLY A 174 1.55 -2.71 -26.99
N GLU A 175 2.61 -3.50 -26.85
CA GLU A 175 2.79 -4.72 -27.68
C GLU A 175 1.72 -5.77 -27.35
N ASP A 176 1.30 -5.87 -26.08
CA ASP A 176 0.39 -6.92 -25.59
C ASP A 176 -0.98 -6.39 -25.11
N ALA A 177 -1.26 -5.10 -25.27
CA ALA A 177 -2.50 -4.49 -24.79
C ALA A 177 -2.97 -3.36 -25.70
N GLY A 178 -4.29 -3.26 -25.92
CA GLY A 178 -4.93 -2.12 -26.58
C GLY A 178 -4.78 -0.82 -25.80
N ALA A 179 -5.19 0.29 -26.41
CA ALA A 179 -5.21 1.58 -25.73
C ALA A 179 -6.21 1.57 -24.55
N ARG A 180 -5.85 2.24 -23.47
CA ARG A 180 -6.70 2.33 -22.27
C ARG A 180 -6.78 3.76 -21.77
N PHE A 181 -7.96 4.12 -21.27
CA PHE A 181 -8.19 5.41 -20.62
C PHE A 181 -8.83 5.17 -19.26
N CYS A 182 -8.25 5.75 -18.22
CA CYS A 182 -8.88 5.78 -16.92
C CYS A 182 -9.27 7.22 -16.57
N VAL A 183 -10.56 7.42 -16.31
CA VAL A 183 -11.08 8.67 -15.72
C VAL A 183 -11.29 8.43 -14.25
N TRP A 184 -10.58 9.20 -13.43
CA TRP A 184 -10.63 9.13 -11.98
C TRP A 184 -11.23 10.41 -11.42
N GLN A 185 -12.42 10.36 -10.85
CA GLN A 185 -13.13 11.47 -10.25
C GLN A 185 -13.15 11.35 -8.73
N ASN A 186 -12.87 12.45 -8.04
CA ASN A 186 -12.81 12.50 -6.57
C ASN A 186 -13.93 13.39 -6.05
N PHE A 187 -14.53 13.00 -4.93
CA PHE A 187 -15.51 13.76 -4.19
C PHE A 187 -15.19 13.67 -2.70
N TYR A 188 -14.55 14.70 -2.15
CA TYR A 188 -14.23 14.75 -0.74
C TYR A 188 -15.31 15.50 0.04
N ASP A 189 -15.92 14.84 1.01
CA ASP A 189 -16.86 15.42 1.95
C ASP A 189 -16.15 15.76 3.28
N GLU A 190 -16.01 17.03 3.57
CA GLU A 190 -15.34 17.53 4.79
C GLU A 190 -16.10 17.17 6.07
N GLU A 191 -17.44 17.02 6.03
CA GLU A 191 -18.25 16.70 7.21
C GLU A 191 -18.03 15.25 7.65
N THR A 192 -18.10 14.31 6.72
CA THR A 192 -17.86 12.90 6.97
C THR A 192 -16.38 12.54 6.93
N ARG A 193 -15.55 13.36 6.32
CA ARG A 193 -14.12 13.13 6.05
C ARG A 193 -13.88 11.88 5.20
N ILE A 194 -14.81 11.58 4.31
CA ILE A 194 -14.70 10.50 3.32
C ILE A 194 -14.46 11.12 1.95
N CYS A 195 -13.55 10.51 1.20
CA CYS A 195 -13.37 10.78 -0.21
C CYS A 195 -13.89 9.58 -1.01
N ASP A 196 -14.90 9.81 -1.84
CA ASP A 196 -15.36 8.82 -2.81
C ASP A 196 -14.57 8.99 -4.10
N PHE A 197 -14.03 7.90 -4.62
CA PHE A 197 -13.34 7.82 -5.90
C PHE A 197 -14.17 7.00 -6.89
N TYR A 198 -14.46 7.60 -8.03
CA TYR A 198 -15.14 6.93 -9.14
C TYR A 198 -14.15 6.77 -10.30
N LEU A 199 -13.77 5.52 -10.57
CA LEU A 199 -12.85 5.17 -11.62
C LEU A 199 -13.65 4.54 -12.77
N THR A 200 -13.52 5.14 -13.95
CA THR A 200 -14.07 4.58 -15.19
C THR A 200 -12.93 4.21 -16.11
N LEU A 201 -12.78 2.93 -16.40
CA LEU A 201 -11.79 2.40 -17.32
C LEU A 201 -12.43 2.09 -18.67
N PHE A 202 -11.77 2.51 -19.74
CA PHE A 202 -12.08 2.15 -21.10
C PHE A 202 -10.89 1.38 -21.69
N GLU A 203 -11.10 0.16 -22.15
CA GLU A 203 -10.08 -0.70 -22.73
C GLU A 203 -10.43 -1.04 -24.18
N GLU A 204 -9.48 -0.79 -25.09
CA GLU A 204 -9.67 -1.11 -26.51
C GLU A 204 -9.59 -2.62 -26.71
N SER A 205 -10.66 -3.18 -27.29
CA SER A 205 -10.75 -4.58 -27.69
C SER A 205 -10.21 -4.82 -29.10
N GLU A 206 -9.99 -6.08 -29.47
CA GLU A 206 -9.40 -6.46 -30.77
C GLU A 206 -10.19 -5.93 -31.98
N ASP A 207 -11.50 -5.68 -31.86
CA ASP A 207 -12.35 -5.13 -32.90
C ASP A 207 -12.35 -3.58 -32.94
N GLY A 208 -11.48 -2.93 -32.17
CA GLY A 208 -11.32 -1.46 -32.11
C GLY A 208 -12.43 -0.73 -31.37
N LYS A 209 -13.26 -1.46 -30.59
CA LYS A 209 -14.23 -0.85 -29.70
C LYS A 209 -13.63 -0.72 -28.31
N TYR A 210 -14.24 0.14 -27.50
CA TYR A 210 -13.88 0.29 -26.10
C TYR A 210 -14.91 -0.40 -25.22
N GLU A 211 -14.42 -1.27 -24.35
CA GLU A 211 -15.20 -1.82 -23.25
C GLU A 211 -15.06 -0.91 -22.05
N ARG A 212 -16.19 -0.62 -21.38
CA ARG A 212 -16.23 0.23 -20.18
C ARG A 212 -16.41 -0.65 -18.94
N SER A 213 -15.61 -0.36 -17.93
CA SER A 213 -15.80 -0.85 -16.59
C SER A 213 -15.72 0.28 -15.57
N ASP A 214 -16.43 0.16 -14.46
CA ASP A 214 -16.49 1.16 -13.40
C ASP A 214 -16.11 0.53 -12.06
N GLU A 215 -15.40 1.28 -11.22
CA GLU A 215 -15.04 0.90 -9.87
C GLU A 215 -15.22 2.09 -8.92
N GLU A 216 -15.72 1.82 -7.73
CA GLU A 216 -15.88 2.80 -6.67
C GLU A 216 -14.97 2.43 -5.49
N GLN A 217 -14.23 3.41 -4.99
CA GLN A 217 -13.35 3.25 -3.84
C GLN A 217 -13.60 4.37 -2.85
N ARG A 218 -13.19 4.15 -1.60
CA ARG A 218 -13.35 5.11 -0.52
C ARG A 218 -12.13 5.19 0.34
N GLU A 219 -11.72 6.41 0.64
CA GLU A 219 -10.71 6.67 1.66
C GLU A 219 -11.26 7.59 2.74
N ARG A 220 -10.76 7.39 3.97
CA ARG A 220 -11.00 8.27 5.11
C ARG A 220 -9.81 9.19 5.32
N CYS A 221 -10.10 10.48 5.43
CA CYS A 221 -9.16 11.48 5.86
C CYS A 221 -8.98 11.41 7.38
N TYR A 222 -7.90 10.77 7.81
CA TYR A 222 -7.51 10.74 9.21
C TYR A 222 -6.72 11.99 9.59
N ARG A 223 -6.91 12.47 10.84
CA ARG A 223 -6.02 13.48 11.41
C ARG A 223 -4.83 12.81 12.06
N LEU A 224 -3.72 13.54 12.14
CA LEU A 224 -2.47 13.03 12.71
C LEU A 224 -2.63 12.60 14.18
N ASP A 225 -3.43 13.33 14.97
CA ASP A 225 -3.74 12.98 16.35
C ASP A 225 -4.53 11.67 16.46
N GLU A 226 -5.47 11.41 15.55
CA GLU A 226 -6.24 10.15 15.53
C GLU A 226 -5.34 8.95 15.26
N VAL A 227 -4.37 9.08 14.33
CA VAL A 227 -3.41 8.01 14.02
C VAL A 227 -2.46 7.76 15.19
N ARG A 228 -1.96 8.83 15.85
CA ARG A 228 -1.12 8.73 17.04
C ARG A 228 -1.85 8.04 18.20
N ASP A 229 -3.08 8.45 18.44
CA ASP A 229 -3.94 7.83 19.45
C ASP A 229 -4.21 6.36 19.18
N ALA A 230 -4.43 5.99 17.93
CA ALA A 230 -4.65 4.61 17.52
C ALA A 230 -3.39 3.75 17.77
N LEU A 231 -2.21 4.25 17.42
CA LEU A 231 -0.94 3.58 17.67
C LEU A 231 -0.72 3.38 19.18
N GLU A 232 -0.87 4.41 20.00
CA GLU A 232 -0.68 4.32 21.44
C GLU A 232 -1.65 3.32 22.09
N LYS A 233 -2.94 3.38 21.74
CA LYS A 233 -3.99 2.48 22.27
C LYS A 233 -3.76 1.01 21.88
N THR A 234 -3.02 0.76 20.82
CA THR A 234 -2.75 -0.61 20.34
C THR A 234 -1.35 -1.11 20.69
N GLY A 235 -0.62 -0.37 21.54
CA GLY A 235 0.66 -0.81 22.09
C GLY A 235 1.88 -0.42 21.28
N PHE A 236 1.76 0.54 20.36
CA PHE A 236 2.89 1.06 19.60
C PHE A 236 3.47 2.32 20.24
N GLU A 237 4.79 2.42 20.20
CA GLU A 237 5.52 3.68 20.37
C GLU A 237 5.76 4.31 18.99
N LEU A 238 5.26 5.51 18.78
CA LEU A 238 5.57 6.26 17.55
C LEU A 238 7.00 6.80 17.62
N ILE A 239 7.86 6.34 16.69
CA ILE A 239 9.27 6.76 16.61
C ILE A 239 9.40 8.05 15.78
N SER A 240 8.77 8.10 14.60
CA SER A 240 8.84 9.26 13.71
C SER A 240 7.64 9.36 12.79
N VAL A 241 7.36 10.60 12.38
CA VAL A 241 6.49 10.94 11.24
C VAL A 241 7.23 11.94 10.37
N THR A 242 7.34 11.66 9.08
CA THR A 242 8.02 12.54 8.11
C THR A 242 7.13 12.85 6.92
N ALA A 243 7.46 13.92 6.19
CA ALA A 243 6.69 14.39 5.04
C ALA A 243 7.06 13.67 3.74
N ASP A 244 8.24 13.08 3.67
CA ASP A 244 8.74 12.36 2.49
C ASP A 244 9.66 11.22 2.93
N LEU A 245 10.04 10.36 1.96
CA LEU A 245 10.93 9.21 2.12
C LEU A 245 12.37 9.61 2.52
N ASP A 246 12.75 10.87 2.35
CA ASP A 246 14.07 11.42 2.74
C ASP A 246 14.12 11.88 4.21
N GLY A 247 13.01 11.78 4.94
CA GLY A 247 12.93 12.19 6.33
C GLY A 247 12.63 13.67 6.56
N SER A 248 12.15 14.40 5.54
CA SER A 248 11.76 15.82 5.62
C SER A 248 10.75 16.07 6.75
N GLU A 249 10.84 17.25 7.37
CA GLU A 249 9.90 17.68 8.39
C GLU A 249 8.50 17.93 7.81
N LEU A 250 7.49 17.77 8.66
CA LEU A 250 6.09 18.05 8.29
C LEU A 250 5.89 19.54 8.02
N ALA A 251 5.16 19.87 6.97
CA ALA A 251 4.71 21.20 6.62
C ALA A 251 3.19 21.23 6.44
N ASP A 252 2.59 22.43 6.37
CA ASP A 252 1.14 22.59 6.24
C ASP A 252 0.61 22.03 4.90
N ASP A 253 1.47 21.94 3.88
CA ASP A 253 1.17 21.43 2.55
C ASP A 253 1.73 20.01 2.32
N THR A 254 2.14 19.31 3.37
CA THR A 254 2.56 17.91 3.27
C THR A 254 1.42 17.06 2.68
N HIS A 255 1.71 16.30 1.61
CA HIS A 255 0.72 15.46 0.93
C HIS A 255 0.56 14.07 1.56
N ARG A 256 1.63 13.56 2.18
CA ARG A 256 1.71 12.20 2.70
C ARG A 256 2.54 12.16 3.96
N TRP A 257 2.06 11.45 4.95
CA TRP A 257 2.82 11.14 6.16
C TRP A 257 3.43 9.75 6.07
N HIS A 258 4.70 9.64 6.44
CA HIS A 258 5.40 8.36 6.59
C HIS A 258 5.66 8.11 8.07
N PHE A 259 5.15 7.00 8.56
CA PHE A 259 5.22 6.63 9.97
C PHE A 259 6.22 5.51 10.20
N ILE A 260 6.97 5.59 11.29
CA ILE A 260 7.73 4.48 11.87
C ILE A 260 7.28 4.33 13.32
N ALA A 261 6.77 3.15 13.66
CA ALA A 261 6.29 2.81 14.99
C ALA A 261 6.92 1.49 15.46
N ARG A 262 7.06 1.33 16.77
CA ARG A 262 7.66 0.14 17.40
C ARG A 262 6.62 -0.56 18.27
N ALA A 263 6.50 -1.87 18.14
CA ALA A 263 5.64 -2.68 18.99
C ALA A 263 6.24 -2.77 20.41
N LYS A 264 5.47 -2.35 21.43
CA LYS A 264 5.83 -2.48 22.84
C LYS A 264 5.14 -3.72 23.42
N LYS A 265 5.91 -4.77 23.61
CA LYS A 265 5.43 -6.04 24.19
C LYS A 265 6.19 -6.37 25.46
#